data_076f45d15150061c596210f41626b71b
#
_entry.id   076f45d15150061c596210f41626b71b
#
_cell.length_a   1.000
_cell.length_b   1.000
_cell.length_c   1.000
_cell.angle_alpha   90.00
_cell.angle_beta   90.00
_cell.angle_gamma   90.00
#
_symmetry.space_group_name_H-M   'P 1'
#
loop_
_entity.id
_entity.type
_entity.pdbx_description
1 polymer ?
#
loop_
_entity_poly.entity_id
_entity_poly.type
_entity_poly.pdbx_seq_one_letter_code
_entity_poly.pdbx_strand_id
1 'polypeptide(L)'
;MKQTIRALAVMALAAGAGLAQAQDYPVNVFKAGITRYDTHAQTNGVSGLGVPAGADANTTDATTAVFIYERMVSPNIGIELVLGIPPKIEGYADGSVDYLGKVVEARSVAPTLLFNYHFGQPSDKFRPYVGLGINYTHFSKRKSPYGWKIHMEDSWGPTAEAGFSYKLDKTWGLFASVAVLKVKSELVGEGAAVIKTTVDYRPVVFTGGVSYSF
;
A
#
# COMPACT_ATOMS: atom_id res chain seq x y z
N MET A 1 -4.99 17.12 -12.36
CA MET A 1 -5.26 15.85 -11.65
C MET A 1 -5.90 14.75 -12.50
N LYS A 2 -6.92 14.98 -13.33
CA LYS A 2 -7.52 13.93 -14.20
C LYS A 2 -6.60 13.45 -15.35
N GLN A 3 -5.62 14.24 -15.77
CA GLN A 3 -4.70 13.88 -16.86
C GLN A 3 -3.52 13.03 -16.39
N THR A 4 -3.05 13.17 -15.15
CA THR A 4 -1.94 12.38 -14.58
C THR A 4 -2.32 10.91 -14.34
N ILE A 5 -3.57 10.64 -13.95
CA ILE A 5 -4.08 9.27 -13.76
C ILE A 5 -4.23 8.55 -15.12
N ARG A 6 -4.61 9.28 -16.17
CA ARG A 6 -4.70 8.72 -17.54
C ARG A 6 -3.33 8.39 -18.14
N ALA A 7 -2.30 9.16 -17.82
CA ALA A 7 -0.93 8.91 -18.28
C ALA A 7 -0.31 7.65 -17.66
N LEU A 8 -0.57 7.38 -16.37
CA LEU A 8 -0.12 6.15 -15.68
C LEU A 8 -0.79 4.89 -16.22
N ALA A 9 -2.08 4.96 -16.56
CA ALA A 9 -2.82 3.84 -17.14
C ALA A 9 -2.38 3.52 -18.58
N VAL A 10 -1.97 4.52 -19.37
CA VAL A 10 -1.50 4.34 -20.76
C VAL A 10 -0.07 3.79 -20.81
N MET A 11 0.80 4.15 -19.86
CA MET A 11 2.16 3.59 -19.80
C MET A 11 2.17 2.11 -19.42
N ALA A 12 1.22 1.63 -18.63
CA ALA A 12 1.10 0.21 -18.30
C ALA A 12 0.66 -0.66 -19.51
N LEU A 13 -0.08 -0.09 -20.47
CA LEU A 13 -0.52 -0.80 -21.69
C LEU A 13 0.53 -0.79 -22.82
N ALA A 14 1.38 0.21 -22.88
CA ALA A 14 2.39 0.34 -23.95
C ALA A 14 3.63 -0.56 -23.75
N ALA A 15 3.89 -1.06 -22.54
CA ALA A 15 4.97 -2.00 -22.26
C ALA A 15 4.71 -3.44 -22.76
N GLY A 16 3.53 -3.70 -23.32
CA GLY A 16 3.09 -5.04 -23.75
C GLY A 16 3.46 -5.45 -25.18
N ALA A 17 3.99 -4.55 -26.03
CA ALA A 17 4.19 -4.82 -27.44
C ALA A 17 5.69 -4.86 -27.80
N GLY A 18 6.45 -5.81 -27.26
CA GLY A 18 7.84 -5.95 -27.62
C GLY A 18 8.39 -7.36 -27.42
N LEU A 19 8.68 -8.03 -28.54
CA LEU A 19 9.44 -9.27 -28.67
C LEU A 19 8.75 -10.53 -28.15
N ALA A 20 7.94 -11.15 -29.01
CA ALA A 20 7.59 -12.58 -28.91
C ALA A 20 8.83 -13.42 -29.20
N GLN A 21 9.75 -13.52 -28.26
CA GLN A 21 10.64 -14.66 -28.16
C GLN A 21 9.87 -15.76 -27.45
N ALA A 22 9.96 -16.99 -27.92
CA ALA A 22 9.43 -18.16 -27.24
C ALA A 22 10.11 -18.27 -25.86
N GLN A 23 9.44 -17.73 -24.83
CA GLN A 23 9.94 -17.80 -23.47
C GLN A 23 9.27 -19.01 -22.80
N ASP A 24 10.08 -19.91 -22.26
CA ASP A 24 9.61 -21.12 -21.55
C ASP A 24 8.94 -20.84 -20.19
N TYR A 25 8.60 -19.59 -19.91
CA TYR A 25 7.94 -19.15 -18.66
C TYR A 25 6.90 -18.07 -18.93
N PRO A 26 5.84 -18.01 -18.13
CA PRO A 26 4.83 -16.98 -18.27
C PRO A 26 5.44 -15.60 -17.99
N VAL A 27 5.22 -14.66 -18.92
CA VAL A 27 5.77 -13.31 -18.86
C VAL A 27 4.91 -12.39 -18.00
N ASN A 28 3.61 -12.65 -17.97
CA ASN A 28 2.66 -11.83 -17.26
C ASN A 28 1.96 -12.65 -16.18
N VAL A 29 1.87 -12.08 -14.99
CA VAL A 29 1.14 -12.67 -13.86
C VAL A 29 0.18 -11.63 -13.32
N PHE A 30 -1.09 -11.93 -13.33
CA PHE A 30 -2.12 -11.17 -12.65
C PHE A 30 -2.47 -11.86 -11.34
N LYS A 31 -2.51 -11.11 -10.24
CA LYS A 31 -2.84 -11.64 -8.92
C LYS A 31 -4.04 -10.87 -8.36
N ALA A 32 -4.96 -11.57 -7.70
CA ALA A 32 -6.09 -10.98 -7.00
C ALA A 32 -6.21 -11.61 -5.62
N GLY A 33 -6.45 -10.79 -4.60
CA GLY A 33 -6.47 -11.29 -3.25
C GLY A 33 -6.99 -10.30 -2.22
N ILE A 34 -6.74 -10.63 -0.98
CA ILE A 34 -7.04 -9.81 0.19
C ILE A 34 -5.73 -9.37 0.82
N THR A 35 -5.68 -8.13 1.22
CA THR A 35 -4.55 -7.55 1.96
C THR A 35 -5.04 -6.99 3.28
N ARG A 36 -4.28 -7.25 4.35
CA ARG A 36 -4.45 -6.68 5.68
C ARG A 36 -3.26 -5.79 6.00
N TYR A 37 -3.55 -4.56 6.33
CA TYR A 37 -2.60 -3.60 6.88
C TYR A 37 -2.66 -3.64 8.39
N ASP A 38 -1.59 -4.06 9.02
CA ASP A 38 -1.36 -3.97 10.46
C ASP A 38 -0.58 -2.69 10.71
N THR A 39 -1.30 -1.66 11.15
CA THR A 39 -0.76 -0.31 11.25
C THR A 39 -0.20 -0.09 12.64
N HIS A 40 1.11 -0.26 12.81
CA HIS A 40 1.82 0.22 14.00
C HIS A 40 2.10 1.72 13.83
N ALA A 41 1.06 2.55 13.92
CA ALA A 41 1.21 3.99 13.79
C ALA A 41 1.80 4.55 15.08
N GLN A 42 2.85 5.34 14.91
CA GLN A 42 3.39 6.20 15.95
C GLN A 42 3.24 7.64 15.48
N THR A 43 2.70 8.50 16.34
CA THR A 43 2.74 9.94 16.10
C THR A 43 3.84 10.55 16.96
N ASN A 44 4.35 11.72 16.55
CA ASN A 44 5.30 12.49 17.36
C ASN A 44 4.59 13.36 18.39
N GLY A 45 3.39 12.92 18.82
CA GLY A 45 2.47 13.72 19.62
C GLY A 45 1.68 14.72 18.76
N VAL A 46 0.55 15.16 19.26
CA VAL A 46 -0.30 16.19 18.65
C VAL A 46 0.03 17.53 19.28
N SER A 47 0.26 18.54 18.45
CA SER A 47 0.59 19.90 18.90
C SER A 47 -0.36 20.92 18.28
N GLY A 48 -0.55 22.08 18.95
CA GLY A 48 -1.37 23.17 18.46
C GLY A 48 -1.85 24.07 19.59
N LEU A 49 -2.52 25.15 19.23
CA LEU A 49 -3.09 26.07 20.22
C LEU A 49 -4.24 25.38 20.98
N GLY A 50 -4.13 25.30 22.31
CA GLY A 50 -5.13 24.64 23.15
C GLY A 50 -5.05 23.12 23.22
N VAL A 51 -4.02 22.51 22.63
CA VAL A 51 -3.76 21.07 22.76
C VAL A 51 -3.03 20.79 24.06
N PRO A 52 -3.57 19.91 24.94
CA PRO A 52 -2.92 19.58 26.21
C PRO A 52 -1.66 18.76 25.99
N ALA A 53 -0.73 18.86 26.93
CA ALA A 53 0.48 18.06 26.92
C ALA A 53 0.16 16.55 26.98
N GLY A 54 0.88 15.73 26.23
CA GLY A 54 0.66 14.28 26.16
C GLY A 54 -0.52 13.87 25.25
N ALA A 55 -1.05 14.78 24.43
CA ALA A 55 -1.97 14.43 23.37
C ALA A 55 -1.29 13.61 22.25
N ASP A 56 -1.92 12.54 21.83
CA ASP A 56 -1.43 11.63 20.80
C ASP A 56 -2.58 11.15 19.90
N ALA A 57 -2.26 10.34 18.89
CA ALA A 57 -3.24 9.74 17.99
C ALA A 57 -2.83 8.35 17.50
N ASN A 58 -3.80 7.48 17.36
CA ASN A 58 -3.65 6.12 16.84
C ASN A 58 -4.44 5.93 15.55
N THR A 59 -4.06 4.95 14.74
CA THR A 59 -4.79 4.54 13.53
C THR A 59 -5.23 3.08 13.59
N THR A 60 -6.34 2.77 12.92
CA THR A 60 -6.87 1.40 12.88
C THR A 60 -6.23 0.58 11.78
N ASP A 61 -6.19 -0.74 12.00
CA ASP A 61 -5.93 -1.73 10.97
C ASP A 61 -6.97 -1.68 9.87
N ALA A 62 -6.57 -2.08 8.65
CA ALA A 62 -7.48 -2.12 7.52
C ALA A 62 -7.32 -3.40 6.71
N THR A 63 -8.43 -3.91 6.21
CA THR A 63 -8.45 -5.05 5.28
C THR A 63 -9.17 -4.64 4.01
N THR A 64 -8.60 -4.99 2.84
CA THR A 64 -9.19 -4.64 1.56
C THR A 64 -8.80 -5.65 0.47
N ALA A 65 -9.50 -5.58 -0.67
CA ALA A 65 -9.12 -6.34 -1.85
C ALA A 65 -7.95 -5.67 -2.57
N VAL A 66 -7.10 -6.50 -3.18
CA VAL A 66 -5.92 -6.07 -3.92
C VAL A 66 -5.86 -6.75 -5.28
N PHE A 67 -5.39 -6.00 -6.27
CA PHE A 67 -5.06 -6.45 -7.62
C PHE A 67 -3.60 -6.14 -7.88
N ILE A 68 -2.89 -7.13 -8.38
CA ILE A 68 -1.45 -7.04 -8.60
C ILE A 68 -1.16 -7.49 -10.02
N TYR A 69 -0.36 -6.72 -10.72
CA TYR A 69 0.19 -7.13 -12.01
C TYR A 69 1.70 -7.21 -11.91
N GLU A 70 2.24 -8.37 -12.25
CA GLU A 70 3.68 -8.60 -12.29
C GLU A 70 4.10 -8.99 -13.71
N ARG A 71 5.10 -8.31 -14.24
CA ARG A 71 5.75 -8.63 -15.50
C ARG A 71 7.13 -9.22 -15.23
N MET A 72 7.32 -10.45 -15.64
CA MET A 72 8.63 -11.09 -15.60
C MET A 72 9.49 -10.52 -16.72
N VAL A 73 10.59 -9.87 -16.38
CA VAL A 73 11.59 -9.32 -17.32
C VAL A 73 12.75 -10.28 -17.54
N SER A 74 12.86 -11.27 -16.67
CA SER A 74 13.76 -12.44 -16.82
C SER A 74 13.14 -13.64 -16.09
N PRO A 75 13.71 -14.84 -16.19
CA PRO A 75 13.21 -16.01 -15.44
C PRO A 75 13.07 -15.81 -13.94
N ASN A 76 13.86 -14.90 -13.37
CA ASN A 76 13.94 -14.68 -11.93
C ASN A 76 13.63 -13.23 -11.49
N ILE A 77 13.44 -12.29 -12.42
CA ILE A 77 13.19 -10.89 -12.08
C ILE A 77 11.81 -10.46 -12.58
N GLY A 78 10.99 -9.97 -11.68
CA GLY A 78 9.67 -9.39 -11.95
C GLY A 78 9.60 -7.90 -11.60
N ILE A 79 8.79 -7.17 -12.34
CA ILE A 79 8.35 -5.81 -11.99
C ILE A 79 6.88 -5.92 -11.62
N GLU A 80 6.55 -5.57 -10.40
CA GLU A 80 5.23 -5.75 -9.83
C GLU A 80 4.59 -4.40 -9.51
N LEU A 81 3.33 -4.23 -9.92
CA LEU A 81 2.48 -3.09 -9.57
C LEU A 81 1.32 -3.57 -8.70
N VAL A 82 1.26 -3.07 -7.49
CA VAL A 82 0.20 -3.38 -6.51
C VAL A 82 -0.82 -2.26 -6.48
N LEU A 83 -2.10 -2.59 -6.65
CA LEU A 83 -3.23 -1.68 -6.61
C LEU A 83 -4.31 -2.23 -5.69
N GLY A 84 -4.60 -1.54 -4.58
CA GLY A 84 -5.68 -1.90 -3.65
C GLY A 84 -6.94 -1.08 -3.87
N ILE A 85 -8.09 -1.63 -3.49
CA ILE A 85 -9.28 -0.81 -3.27
C ILE A 85 -8.99 0.08 -2.05
N PRO A 86 -9.15 1.43 -2.16
CA PRO A 86 -8.78 2.34 -1.10
C PRO A 86 -9.50 2.03 0.22
N PRO A 87 -8.81 1.48 1.24
CA PRO A 87 -9.42 1.19 2.51
C PRO A 87 -9.78 2.48 3.24
N LYS A 88 -10.74 2.36 4.14
CA LYS A 88 -11.08 3.39 5.11
C LYS A 88 -10.11 3.27 6.27
N ILE A 89 -9.44 4.36 6.60
CA ILE A 89 -8.55 4.47 7.76
C ILE A 89 -9.18 5.46 8.72
N GLU A 90 -9.25 5.09 9.98
CA GLU A 90 -9.75 5.93 11.05
C GLU A 90 -8.63 6.27 12.01
N GLY A 91 -8.53 7.55 12.39
CA GLY A 91 -7.64 8.03 13.41
C GLY A 91 -8.40 8.35 14.68
N TYR A 92 -7.90 7.88 15.78
CA TYR A 92 -8.44 8.07 17.13
C TYR A 92 -7.48 8.92 17.94
N ALA A 93 -8.04 9.83 18.73
CA ALA A 93 -7.28 10.57 19.73
C ALA A 93 -6.77 9.59 20.79
N ASP A 94 -5.60 9.86 21.34
CA ASP A 94 -4.95 9.04 22.35
C ASP A 94 -4.23 9.91 23.39
N GLY A 95 -3.71 9.29 24.45
CA GLY A 95 -3.04 10.02 25.52
C GLY A 95 -4.00 10.90 26.29
N SER A 96 -3.61 12.16 26.54
CA SER A 96 -4.41 13.11 27.33
C SER A 96 -5.74 13.53 26.68
N VAL A 97 -5.98 13.13 25.43
CA VAL A 97 -7.16 13.49 24.62
C VAL A 97 -7.98 12.29 24.15
N ASP A 98 -7.75 11.12 24.71
CA ASP A 98 -8.42 9.86 24.36
C ASP A 98 -9.96 9.94 24.41
N TYR A 99 -10.50 10.77 25.33
CA TYR A 99 -11.94 11.02 25.48
C TYR A 99 -12.61 11.59 24.20
N LEU A 100 -11.84 12.12 23.26
CA LEU A 100 -12.37 12.59 21.98
C LEU A 100 -12.73 11.44 21.04
N GLY A 101 -12.18 10.23 21.24
CA GLY A 101 -12.45 9.08 20.38
C GLY A 101 -12.00 9.32 18.94
N LYS A 102 -12.85 8.99 17.96
CA LYS A 102 -12.53 9.17 16.55
C LYS A 102 -12.45 10.65 16.16
N VAL A 103 -11.32 11.09 15.61
CA VAL A 103 -11.05 12.48 15.22
C VAL A 103 -10.91 12.67 13.72
N VAL A 104 -10.49 11.62 12.98
CA VAL A 104 -10.32 11.71 11.53
C VAL A 104 -10.72 10.40 10.85
N GLU A 105 -11.24 10.53 9.65
CA GLU A 105 -11.51 9.44 8.72
C GLU A 105 -10.98 9.83 7.35
N ALA A 106 -10.25 8.92 6.70
CA ALA A 106 -9.73 9.12 5.36
C ALA A 106 -9.74 7.81 4.55
N ARG A 107 -9.64 7.91 3.23
CA ARG A 107 -9.34 6.77 2.36
C ARG A 107 -7.93 6.88 1.86
N SER A 108 -7.17 5.78 1.97
CA SER A 108 -5.79 5.70 1.52
C SER A 108 -5.73 5.02 0.15
N VAL A 109 -5.17 5.71 -0.84
CA VAL A 109 -4.81 5.15 -2.15
C VAL A 109 -3.30 4.97 -2.16
N ALA A 110 -2.83 3.72 -2.23
CA ALA A 110 -1.43 3.40 -1.99
C ALA A 110 -0.83 2.48 -3.08
N PRO A 111 -0.72 2.95 -4.36
CA PRO A 111 -0.01 2.19 -5.38
C PRO A 111 1.44 1.94 -4.96
N THR A 112 1.89 0.70 -5.19
CA THR A 112 3.25 0.28 -4.85
C THR A 112 3.88 -0.36 -6.08
N LEU A 113 5.11 0.03 -6.39
CA LEU A 113 5.94 -0.55 -7.45
C LEU A 113 7.10 -1.30 -6.80
N LEU A 114 7.25 -2.58 -7.16
CA LEU A 114 8.26 -3.48 -6.62
C LEU A 114 9.10 -4.11 -7.73
N PHE A 115 10.34 -4.38 -7.42
CA PHE A 115 11.26 -5.22 -8.18
C PHE A 115 11.49 -6.49 -7.37
N ASN A 116 10.97 -7.61 -7.89
CA ASN A 116 11.00 -8.90 -7.21
C ASN A 116 12.06 -9.81 -7.80
N TYR A 117 12.80 -10.49 -6.93
CA TYR A 117 13.66 -11.60 -7.30
C TYR A 117 13.04 -12.92 -6.84
N HIS A 118 12.69 -13.77 -7.80
CA HIS A 118 12.12 -15.09 -7.57
C HIS A 118 13.23 -16.13 -7.53
N PHE A 119 13.32 -16.89 -6.46
CA PHE A 119 14.26 -17.98 -6.32
C PHE A 119 13.78 -19.22 -7.09
N GLY A 120 14.73 -20.11 -7.40
CA GLY A 120 14.44 -21.34 -8.14
C GLY A 120 14.20 -21.14 -9.63
N GLN A 121 13.68 -22.17 -10.27
CA GLN A 121 13.39 -22.17 -11.71
C GLN A 121 11.92 -21.81 -11.99
N PRO A 122 11.62 -21.25 -13.17
CA PRO A 122 10.24 -21.00 -13.57
C PRO A 122 9.34 -22.24 -13.58
N SER A 123 9.89 -23.43 -13.73
CA SER A 123 9.16 -24.71 -13.68
C SER A 123 8.76 -25.16 -12.27
N ASP A 124 9.42 -24.63 -11.23
CA ASP A 124 9.19 -25.06 -9.86
C ASP A 124 7.76 -24.73 -9.42
N LYS A 125 7.15 -25.65 -8.66
CA LYS A 125 5.80 -25.43 -8.10
C LYS A 125 5.78 -24.38 -6.99
N PHE A 126 6.81 -24.38 -6.15
CA PHE A 126 6.96 -23.43 -5.05
C PHE A 126 8.12 -22.50 -5.33
N ARG A 127 7.85 -21.21 -5.43
CA ARG A 127 8.85 -20.18 -5.71
C ARG A 127 8.76 -19.07 -4.68
N PRO A 128 9.67 -19.03 -3.71
CA PRO A 128 9.81 -17.87 -2.83
C PRO A 128 10.38 -16.68 -3.61
N TYR A 129 10.08 -15.47 -3.14
CA TYR A 129 10.61 -14.24 -3.71
C TYR A 129 10.85 -13.18 -2.64
N VAL A 130 11.70 -12.25 -2.96
CA VAL A 130 11.92 -11.03 -2.19
C VAL A 130 11.86 -9.83 -3.13
N GLY A 131 11.36 -8.71 -2.63
CA GLY A 131 11.17 -7.52 -3.42
C GLY A 131 11.56 -6.25 -2.68
N LEU A 132 12.01 -5.27 -3.44
CA LEU A 132 12.25 -3.91 -2.98
C LEU A 132 11.53 -2.94 -3.92
N GLY A 133 11.01 -1.85 -3.37
CA GLY A 133 10.26 -0.93 -4.18
C GLY A 133 9.94 0.38 -3.50
N ILE A 134 8.98 1.08 -4.09
CA ILE A 134 8.51 2.37 -3.65
C ILE A 134 6.99 2.38 -3.55
N ASN A 135 6.48 2.93 -2.48
CA ASN A 135 5.06 3.17 -2.25
C ASN A 135 4.76 4.67 -2.37
N TYR A 136 3.67 4.99 -3.03
CA TYR A 136 3.05 6.32 -3.00
C TYR A 136 1.73 6.23 -2.28
N THR A 137 1.53 7.03 -1.24
CA THR A 137 0.27 7.06 -0.48
C THR A 137 -0.38 8.43 -0.62
N HIS A 138 -1.64 8.43 -1.11
CA HIS A 138 -2.48 9.61 -1.22
C HIS A 138 -3.72 9.46 -0.32
N PHE A 139 -4.00 10.46 0.49
CA PHE A 139 -5.16 10.47 1.37
C PHE A 139 -6.31 11.27 0.76
N SER A 140 -7.44 10.60 0.52
CA SER A 140 -8.66 11.17 -0.06
C SER A 140 -9.84 11.07 0.90
N LYS A 141 -10.94 11.78 0.59
CA LYS A 141 -12.20 11.75 1.36
C LYS A 141 -12.02 11.96 2.86
N ARG A 142 -11.14 12.90 3.23
CA ARG A 142 -10.83 13.25 4.61
C ARG A 142 -12.03 13.91 5.29
N LYS A 143 -12.42 13.43 6.46
CA LYS A 143 -13.53 13.93 7.25
C LYS A 143 -13.16 13.93 8.73
N SER A 144 -13.71 14.88 9.48
CA SER A 144 -13.69 14.89 10.94
C SER A 144 -15.11 14.92 11.48
N PRO A 145 -15.45 14.13 12.50
CA PRO A 145 -16.73 14.21 13.19
C PRO A 145 -16.98 15.59 13.82
N TYR A 146 -15.91 16.32 14.09
CA TYR A 146 -15.95 17.67 14.71
C TYR A 146 -16.06 18.80 13.69
N GLY A 147 -16.24 18.49 12.40
CA GLY A 147 -16.32 19.49 11.34
C GLY A 147 -14.99 20.18 11.01
N TRP A 148 -13.85 19.66 11.49
CA TRP A 148 -12.53 20.20 11.18
C TRP A 148 -12.17 19.98 9.72
N LYS A 149 -11.52 20.95 9.12
CA LYS A 149 -10.90 20.78 7.81
C LYS A 149 -9.58 20.03 7.98
N ILE A 150 -9.53 18.82 7.46
CA ILE A 150 -8.33 17.95 7.57
C ILE A 150 -7.52 18.04 6.28
N HIS A 151 -6.26 18.43 6.42
CA HIS A 151 -5.24 18.33 5.38
C HIS A 151 -4.24 17.26 5.76
N MET A 152 -3.95 16.36 4.82
CA MET A 152 -2.90 15.34 4.96
C MET A 152 -2.05 15.38 3.70
N GLU A 153 -0.74 15.39 3.88
CA GLU A 153 0.21 15.38 2.77
C GLU A 153 0.37 13.97 2.20
N ASP A 154 0.66 13.92 0.91
CA ASP A 154 0.99 12.68 0.22
C ASP A 154 2.36 12.18 0.71
N SER A 155 2.55 10.87 0.70
CA SER A 155 3.77 10.23 1.16
C SER A 155 4.41 9.38 0.09
N TRP A 156 5.74 9.45 0.00
CA TRP A 156 6.56 8.50 -0.74
C TRP A 156 7.46 7.76 0.24
N GLY A 157 7.52 6.45 0.14
CA GLY A 157 8.31 5.66 1.05
C GLY A 157 8.87 4.38 0.43
N PRO A 158 10.00 3.87 0.93
CA PRO A 158 10.51 2.57 0.54
C PRO A 158 9.59 1.46 1.01
N THR A 159 9.59 0.38 0.25
CA THR A 159 8.87 -0.87 0.54
C THR A 159 9.82 -2.03 0.37
N ALA A 160 9.72 -3.01 1.29
CA ALA A 160 10.37 -4.30 1.16
C ALA A 160 9.31 -5.39 1.32
N GLU A 161 9.43 -6.45 0.53
CA GLU A 161 8.49 -7.56 0.50
C GLU A 161 9.22 -8.89 0.50
N ALA A 162 8.60 -9.90 1.13
CA ALA A 162 8.97 -11.30 0.98
C ALA A 162 7.70 -12.13 0.84
N GLY A 163 7.72 -13.11 -0.06
CA GLY A 163 6.55 -13.92 -0.32
C GLY A 163 6.89 -15.22 -1.06
N PHE A 164 5.85 -15.90 -1.46
CA PHE A 164 5.96 -17.07 -2.31
C PHE A 164 4.79 -17.17 -3.28
N SER A 165 5.03 -17.82 -4.40
CA SER A 165 4.02 -18.30 -5.32
C SER A 165 4.01 -19.83 -5.34
N TYR A 166 2.82 -20.43 -5.46
CA TYR A 166 2.61 -21.85 -5.56
C TYR A 166 1.76 -22.17 -6.77
N LYS A 167 2.31 -22.89 -7.76
CA LYS A 167 1.60 -23.27 -8.97
C LYS A 167 0.65 -24.44 -8.72
N LEU A 168 -0.61 -24.25 -9.05
CA LEU A 168 -1.63 -25.30 -9.08
C LEU A 168 -1.55 -26.06 -10.42
N ASP A 169 -1.47 -25.30 -11.50
CA ASP A 169 -1.28 -25.81 -12.88
C ASP A 169 -0.42 -24.85 -13.71
N LYS A 170 -0.47 -24.91 -15.04
CA LYS A 170 0.33 -24.05 -15.93
C LYS A 170 -0.10 -22.58 -15.90
N THR A 171 -1.32 -22.29 -15.49
CA THR A 171 -1.95 -20.97 -15.59
C THR A 171 -2.31 -20.42 -14.21
N TRP A 172 -2.83 -21.25 -13.32
CA TRP A 172 -3.30 -20.84 -12.01
C TRP A 172 -2.32 -21.14 -10.90
N GLY A 173 -2.29 -20.27 -9.91
CA GLY A 173 -1.49 -20.43 -8.70
C GLY A 173 -2.10 -19.74 -7.50
N LEU A 174 -1.45 -19.92 -6.38
CA LEU A 174 -1.67 -19.21 -5.13
C LEU A 174 -0.46 -18.32 -4.84
N PHE A 175 -0.65 -17.26 -4.11
CA PHE A 175 0.44 -16.45 -3.59
C PHE A 175 0.15 -15.96 -2.19
N ALA A 176 1.21 -15.75 -1.44
CA ALA A 176 1.14 -15.01 -0.18
C ALA A 176 2.43 -14.21 0.03
N SER A 177 2.30 -13.05 0.65
CA SER A 177 3.42 -12.17 0.95
C SER A 177 3.23 -11.39 2.25
N VAL A 178 4.35 -10.93 2.78
CA VAL A 178 4.44 -9.94 3.83
C VAL A 178 5.32 -8.80 3.32
N ALA A 179 4.83 -7.57 3.47
CA ALA A 179 5.56 -6.37 3.11
C ALA A 179 5.63 -5.39 4.28
N VAL A 180 6.69 -4.62 4.31
CA VAL A 180 6.84 -3.48 5.22
C VAL A 180 6.98 -2.21 4.38
N LEU A 181 6.19 -1.21 4.73
CA LEU A 181 6.18 0.09 4.07
C LEU A 181 6.60 1.17 5.06
N LYS A 182 7.15 2.26 4.57
CA LYS A 182 7.33 3.47 5.35
C LYS A 182 6.43 4.57 4.81
N VAL A 183 5.54 5.08 5.65
CA VAL A 183 4.62 6.18 5.30
C VAL A 183 4.80 7.30 6.31
N LYS A 184 5.12 8.51 5.82
CA LYS A 184 5.24 9.71 6.64
C LYS A 184 4.37 10.81 6.03
N SER A 185 3.44 11.35 6.79
CA SER A 185 2.52 12.39 6.35
C SER A 185 2.35 13.46 7.44
N GLU A 186 2.36 14.72 7.04
CA GLU A 186 1.93 15.80 7.91
C GLU A 186 0.41 15.91 7.87
N LEU A 187 -0.20 15.97 9.04
CA LEU A 187 -1.63 16.17 9.23
C LEU A 187 -1.85 17.52 9.88
N VAL A 188 -2.67 18.34 9.24
CA VAL A 188 -3.13 19.63 9.77
C VAL A 188 -4.64 19.58 9.88
N GLY A 189 -5.14 19.81 11.08
CA GLY A 189 -6.57 19.98 11.38
C GLY A 189 -6.87 21.45 11.68
N GLU A 190 -7.77 22.04 10.92
CA GLU A 190 -8.24 23.41 11.13
C GLU A 190 -9.67 23.39 11.67
N GLY A 191 -9.85 23.92 12.87
CA GLY A 191 -11.14 24.06 13.55
C GLY A 191 -11.14 25.31 14.39
N ALA A 192 -11.57 25.21 15.65
CA ALA A 192 -11.44 26.31 16.63
C ALA A 192 -9.96 26.63 16.94
N ALA A 193 -9.08 25.68 16.69
CA ALA A 193 -7.62 25.81 16.75
C ALA A 193 -6.96 25.09 15.57
N VAL A 194 -5.72 25.44 15.24
CA VAL A 194 -4.91 24.72 14.26
C VAL A 194 -4.11 23.65 14.98
N ILE A 195 -4.39 22.40 14.66
CA ILE A 195 -3.72 21.23 15.22
C ILE A 195 -2.78 20.67 14.16
N LYS A 196 -1.54 20.38 14.54
CA LYS A 196 -0.53 19.80 13.67
C LYS A 196 0.05 18.53 14.29
N THR A 197 0.25 17.51 13.47
CA THR A 197 0.97 16.30 13.85
C THR A 197 1.65 15.71 12.65
N THR A 198 2.76 15.01 12.88
CA THR A 198 3.39 14.15 11.86
C THR A 198 3.08 12.71 12.20
N VAL A 199 2.41 12.03 11.29
CA VAL A 199 2.14 10.60 11.38
C VAL A 199 3.26 9.87 10.65
N ASP A 200 4.07 9.11 11.38
CA ASP A 200 5.11 8.22 10.83
C ASP A 200 4.70 6.79 11.19
N TYR A 201 4.28 6.01 10.21
CA TYR A 201 3.89 4.63 10.45
C TYR A 201 4.57 3.68 9.48
N ARG A 202 4.80 2.47 9.98
CA ARG A 202 5.48 1.39 9.24
C ARG A 202 4.57 0.17 9.21
N PRO A 203 3.51 0.20 8.40
CA PRO A 203 2.57 -0.90 8.36
C PRO A 203 3.26 -2.18 7.91
N VAL A 204 2.93 -3.27 8.59
CA VAL A 204 3.18 -4.62 8.11
C VAL A 204 1.95 -5.04 7.33
N VAL A 205 2.15 -5.46 6.09
CA VAL A 205 1.07 -5.77 5.15
C VAL A 205 1.12 -7.24 4.80
N PHE A 206 0.05 -7.95 5.12
CA PHE A 206 -0.11 -9.37 4.78
C PHE A 206 -1.05 -9.48 3.59
N THR A 207 -0.60 -10.15 2.54
CA THR A 207 -1.39 -10.32 1.32
C THR A 207 -1.45 -11.80 0.94
N GLY A 208 -2.61 -12.24 0.45
CA GLY A 208 -2.77 -13.59 -0.06
C GLY A 208 -3.93 -13.70 -1.03
N GLY A 209 -3.80 -14.63 -1.99
CA GLY A 209 -4.82 -14.78 -3.01
C GLY A 209 -4.45 -15.77 -4.11
N VAL A 210 -5.06 -15.58 -5.27
CA VAL A 210 -4.88 -16.39 -6.46
C VAL A 210 -4.09 -15.63 -7.52
N SER A 211 -3.34 -16.35 -8.33
CA SER A 211 -2.59 -15.81 -9.47
C SER A 211 -2.99 -16.48 -10.77
N TYR A 212 -2.95 -15.72 -11.85
CA TYR A 212 -3.18 -16.15 -13.21
C TYR A 212 -1.99 -15.74 -14.07
N SER A 213 -1.36 -16.72 -14.70
CA SER A 213 -0.13 -16.55 -15.50
C SER A 213 -0.43 -16.75 -16.99
N PHE A 214 0.10 -15.86 -17.88
CA PHE A 214 -0.12 -15.91 -19.33
C PHE A 214 1.02 -15.26 -20.12
#